data_0fdd1d700ff91d9a0ab31952e527895e
#
_entry.id   0fdd1d700ff91d9a0ab31952e527895e
#
_cell.length_a   1.000
_cell.length_b   1.000
_cell.length_c   1.000
_cell.angle_alpha   90.00
_cell.angle_beta   90.00
_cell.angle_gamma   90.00
#
_symmetry.space_group_name_H-M   'P 1'
#
loop_
_entity.id
_entity.type
_entity.pdbx_description
1 polymer ?
#
loop_
_entity_poly.entity_id
_entity_poly.type
_entity_poly.pdbx_seq_one_letter_code
_entity_poly.pdbx_strand_id
1 'polypeptide(L)'
;PRFKEYAEVQTKLNELHNGEDKEAFYKYQAETEAITEEFSNEVRKQQKELILKNDTIEAVAYYLNFLQNDMELAELEQVFKALSPKVQNSSFAKDVRVEIAARIRVQPGMPAPDFTLETPDGTKLSLSDLRGKYVILDFWASWCRPCRASFPEMKKLYAEYHKKGVEILGVTNDSRKNDWLKALEEDQ
;
A
#
# COMPACT_ATOMS: atom_id res chain seq x y z
N PRO A 1 15.89 10.46 -25.52
CA PRO A 1 15.75 11.81 -25.00
C PRO A 1 15.08 11.83 -23.62
N ARG A 2 13.95 11.18 -23.42
CA ARG A 2 13.17 11.18 -22.16
C ARG A 2 13.90 10.55 -20.97
N PHE A 3 14.68 9.48 -21.17
CA PHE A 3 15.47 8.88 -20.09
C PHE A 3 16.50 9.87 -19.52
N LYS A 4 17.11 10.69 -20.39
CA LYS A 4 18.08 11.71 -19.94
C LYS A 4 17.41 12.79 -19.11
N GLU A 5 16.27 13.30 -19.57
CA GLU A 5 15.46 14.28 -18.86
C GLU A 5 15.01 13.77 -17.48
N TYR A 6 14.48 12.54 -17.41
CA TYR A 6 14.11 11.90 -16.16
C TYR A 6 15.32 11.74 -15.22
N ALA A 7 16.47 11.32 -15.74
CA ALA A 7 17.68 11.15 -14.94
C ALA A 7 18.19 12.50 -14.35
N GLU A 8 18.06 13.59 -15.09
CA GLU A 8 18.39 14.96 -14.63
C GLU A 8 17.42 15.37 -13.50
N VAL A 9 16.12 15.12 -13.68
CA VAL A 9 15.08 15.37 -12.65
C VAL A 9 15.38 14.57 -11.38
N GLN A 10 15.66 13.27 -11.48
CA GLN A 10 15.96 12.43 -10.32
C GLN A 10 17.24 12.87 -9.59
N THR A 11 18.28 13.26 -10.34
CA THR A 11 19.52 13.77 -9.76
C THR A 11 19.23 15.03 -8.92
N LYS A 12 18.47 15.97 -9.48
CA LYS A 12 18.11 17.20 -8.80
C LYS A 12 17.20 16.98 -7.58
N LEU A 13 16.22 16.06 -7.68
CA LEU A 13 15.39 15.67 -6.54
C LEU A 13 16.23 15.09 -5.40
N ASN A 14 17.21 14.22 -5.70
CA ASN A 14 18.09 13.64 -4.70
C ASN A 14 18.99 14.71 -4.04
N GLU A 15 19.51 15.66 -4.79
CA GLU A 15 20.29 16.79 -4.25
C GLU A 15 19.45 17.61 -3.27
N LEU A 16 18.22 17.99 -3.66
CA LEU A 16 17.30 18.78 -2.85
C LEU A 16 16.80 17.99 -1.63
N HIS A 17 16.55 16.69 -1.78
CA HIS A 17 16.12 15.83 -0.68
C HIS A 17 17.17 15.75 0.44
N ASN A 18 18.46 15.69 0.08
CA ASN A 18 19.59 15.64 1.01
C ASN A 18 19.99 17.03 1.53
N GLY A 19 19.45 18.10 0.93
CA GLY A 19 19.66 19.48 1.38
C GLY A 19 18.77 19.87 2.56
N GLU A 20 19.04 21.04 3.12
CA GLU A 20 18.28 21.61 4.24
C GLU A 20 16.96 22.27 3.79
N ASP A 21 16.90 22.73 2.53
CA ASP A 21 15.74 23.43 1.97
C ASP A 21 14.66 22.47 1.49
N LYS A 22 13.77 22.10 2.41
CA LYS A 22 12.64 21.22 2.12
C LYS A 22 11.55 21.89 1.26
N GLU A 23 11.42 23.20 1.30
CA GLU A 23 10.47 23.94 0.46
C GLU A 23 10.87 23.86 -1.01
N ALA A 24 12.16 24.07 -1.32
CA ALA A 24 12.68 23.89 -2.67
C ALA A 24 12.50 22.45 -3.19
N PHE A 25 12.68 21.44 -2.33
CA PHE A 25 12.42 20.04 -2.69
C PHE A 25 10.95 19.82 -3.12
N TYR A 26 9.97 20.19 -2.28
CA TYR A 26 8.55 19.97 -2.59
C TYR A 26 8.10 20.78 -3.81
N LYS A 27 8.61 22.00 -3.97
CA LYS A 27 8.32 22.83 -5.14
C LYS A 27 8.82 22.17 -6.43
N TYR A 28 10.07 21.74 -6.46
CA TYR A 28 10.66 21.09 -7.63
C TYR A 28 9.99 19.73 -7.92
N GLN A 29 9.65 18.98 -6.90
CA GLN A 29 8.87 17.73 -7.05
C GLN A 29 7.54 17.98 -7.76
N ALA A 30 6.77 18.99 -7.32
CA ALA A 30 5.51 19.35 -7.96
C ALA A 30 5.68 19.84 -9.41
N GLU A 31 6.72 20.64 -9.68
CA GLU A 31 7.02 21.14 -11.04
C GLU A 31 7.40 20.00 -12.02
N THR A 32 7.96 18.90 -11.52
CA THR A 32 8.45 17.78 -12.33
C THR A 32 7.59 16.53 -12.26
N GLU A 33 6.44 16.59 -11.56
CA GLU A 33 5.51 15.46 -11.38
C GLU A 33 5.07 14.86 -12.72
N ALA A 34 4.69 15.70 -13.69
CA ALA A 34 4.25 15.24 -15.01
C ALA A 34 5.35 14.46 -15.76
N ILE A 35 6.60 14.89 -15.66
CA ILE A 35 7.75 14.22 -16.30
C ILE A 35 8.00 12.86 -15.65
N THR A 36 7.96 12.80 -14.32
CA THR A 36 8.17 11.55 -13.56
C THR A 36 7.04 10.56 -13.77
N GLU A 37 5.80 11.03 -13.85
CA GLU A 37 4.63 10.21 -14.11
C GLU A 37 4.65 9.65 -15.55
N GLU A 38 4.90 10.49 -16.55
CA GLU A 38 4.99 10.05 -17.96
C GLU A 38 6.08 8.99 -18.15
N PHE A 39 7.25 9.19 -17.54
CA PHE A 39 8.33 8.21 -17.58
C PHE A 39 7.94 6.91 -16.90
N SER A 40 7.35 6.97 -15.72
CA SER A 40 6.89 5.81 -14.96
C SER A 40 5.82 5.01 -15.73
N ASN A 41 4.92 5.70 -16.42
CA ASN A 41 3.90 5.09 -17.27
C ASN A 41 4.51 4.36 -18.46
N GLU A 42 5.50 4.96 -19.13
CA GLU A 42 6.21 4.31 -20.24
C GLU A 42 7.00 3.08 -19.78
N VAL A 43 7.69 3.18 -18.65
CA VAL A 43 8.40 2.04 -18.05
C VAL A 43 7.43 0.89 -17.72
N ARG A 44 6.31 1.19 -17.04
CA ARG A 44 5.28 0.18 -16.73
C ARG A 44 4.74 -0.50 -18.00
N LYS A 45 4.49 0.26 -19.05
CA LYS A 45 4.06 -0.28 -20.33
C LYS A 45 5.08 -1.25 -20.93
N GLN A 46 6.36 -0.87 -20.95
CA GLN A 46 7.44 -1.72 -21.46
C GLN A 46 7.62 -2.99 -20.61
N GLN A 47 7.52 -2.88 -19.29
CA GLN A 47 7.58 -4.01 -18.37
C GLN A 47 6.44 -5.01 -18.62
N LYS A 48 5.21 -4.51 -18.79
CA LYS A 48 4.05 -5.33 -19.15
C LYS A 48 4.23 -6.02 -20.50
N GLU A 49 4.69 -5.29 -21.51
CA GLU A 49 4.99 -5.89 -22.81
C GLU A 49 6.07 -6.99 -22.74
N LEU A 50 7.10 -6.77 -21.92
CA LEU A 50 8.15 -7.76 -21.68
C LEU A 50 7.57 -9.05 -21.08
N ILE A 51 6.71 -8.92 -20.07
CA ILE A 51 6.03 -10.06 -19.43
C ILE A 51 5.17 -10.81 -20.46
N LEU A 52 4.34 -10.11 -21.22
CA LEU A 52 3.41 -10.70 -22.19
C LEU A 52 4.12 -11.34 -23.38
N LYS A 53 5.28 -10.83 -23.80
CA LYS A 53 6.11 -11.44 -24.86
C LYS A 53 6.83 -12.71 -24.40
N ASN A 54 6.94 -12.93 -23.11
CA ASN A 54 7.66 -14.07 -22.50
C ASN A 54 6.75 -14.92 -21.60
N ASP A 55 5.49 -15.01 -21.93
CA ASP A 55 4.39 -15.61 -21.16
C ASP A 55 4.59 -17.09 -20.78
N THR A 56 5.52 -17.78 -21.44
CA THR A 56 5.90 -19.18 -21.19
C THR A 56 7.11 -19.34 -20.27
N ILE A 57 7.81 -18.25 -19.93
CA ILE A 57 9.02 -18.24 -19.12
C ILE A 57 8.66 -18.01 -17.65
N GLU A 58 8.97 -18.95 -16.76
CA GLU A 58 8.58 -18.87 -15.34
C GLU A 58 9.16 -17.64 -14.63
N ALA A 59 10.34 -17.14 -15.04
CA ALA A 59 10.94 -15.93 -14.47
C ALA A 59 10.06 -14.68 -14.60
N VAL A 60 9.14 -14.61 -15.57
CA VAL A 60 8.25 -13.45 -15.70
C VAL A 60 7.22 -13.39 -14.56
N ALA A 61 6.83 -14.53 -13.97
CA ALA A 61 5.96 -14.55 -12.80
C ALA A 61 6.69 -13.99 -11.57
N TYR A 62 7.98 -14.33 -11.40
CA TYR A 62 8.81 -13.71 -10.37
C TYR A 62 8.95 -12.21 -10.59
N TYR A 63 9.17 -11.78 -11.84
CA TYR A 63 9.23 -10.34 -12.17
C TYR A 63 7.90 -9.62 -11.91
N LEU A 64 6.77 -10.24 -12.26
CA LEU A 64 5.43 -9.70 -11.99
C LEU A 64 5.19 -9.49 -10.48
N ASN A 65 5.77 -10.36 -9.63
CA ASN A 65 5.68 -10.19 -8.17
C ASN A 65 6.27 -8.85 -7.67
N PHE A 66 7.29 -8.30 -8.33
CA PHE A 66 7.80 -6.96 -7.99
C PHE A 66 6.92 -5.83 -8.47
N LEU A 67 6.17 -6.05 -9.55
CA LEU A 67 5.34 -5.02 -10.17
C LEU A 67 3.90 -5.02 -9.67
N GLN A 68 3.47 -6.07 -8.97
CA GLN A 68 2.07 -6.24 -8.58
C GLN A 68 1.51 -5.10 -7.74
N ASN A 69 2.34 -4.45 -6.91
CA ASN A 69 1.91 -3.35 -6.04
C ASN A 69 1.65 -2.05 -6.82
N ASP A 70 2.23 -1.92 -8.02
CA ASP A 70 2.06 -0.75 -8.89
C ASP A 70 0.92 -0.94 -9.90
N MET A 71 0.22 -2.08 -9.83
CA MET A 71 -0.89 -2.43 -10.73
C MET A 71 -2.22 -2.42 -9.98
N GLU A 72 -3.24 -1.88 -10.61
CA GLU A 72 -4.61 -2.09 -10.18
C GLU A 72 -5.00 -3.57 -10.30
N LEU A 73 -5.92 -4.06 -9.44
CA LEU A 73 -6.31 -5.48 -9.43
C LEU A 73 -6.72 -5.99 -10.81
N ALA A 74 -7.54 -5.25 -11.54
CA ALA A 74 -8.03 -5.65 -12.86
C ALA A 74 -6.89 -5.82 -13.86
N GLU A 75 -5.89 -4.95 -13.81
CA GLU A 75 -4.70 -5.04 -14.66
C GLU A 75 -3.82 -6.23 -14.28
N LEU A 76 -3.56 -6.41 -12.98
CA LEU A 76 -2.78 -7.54 -12.46
C LEU A 76 -3.42 -8.87 -12.87
N GLU A 77 -4.75 -9.01 -12.70
CA GLU A 77 -5.48 -10.19 -13.15
C GLU A 77 -5.36 -10.41 -14.67
N GLN A 78 -5.49 -9.35 -15.46
CA GLN A 78 -5.37 -9.44 -16.92
C GLN A 78 -3.98 -9.94 -17.34
N VAL A 79 -2.91 -9.35 -16.79
CA VAL A 79 -1.54 -9.74 -17.08
C VAL A 79 -1.28 -11.19 -16.62
N PHE A 80 -1.73 -11.54 -15.42
CA PHE A 80 -1.54 -12.88 -14.89
C PHE A 80 -2.29 -13.96 -15.70
N LYS A 81 -3.54 -13.71 -16.09
CA LYS A 81 -4.35 -14.61 -16.93
C LYS A 81 -3.76 -14.80 -18.34
N ALA A 82 -2.99 -13.83 -18.85
CA ALA A 82 -2.33 -13.93 -20.14
C ALA A 82 -1.07 -14.83 -20.13
N LEU A 83 -0.51 -15.12 -18.95
CA LEU A 83 0.59 -16.05 -18.81
C LEU A 83 0.15 -17.48 -19.12
N SER A 84 1.08 -18.32 -19.62
CA SER A 84 0.78 -19.74 -19.88
C SER A 84 0.36 -20.47 -18.61
N PRO A 85 -0.46 -21.54 -18.70
CA PRO A 85 -0.88 -22.32 -17.54
C PRO A 85 0.32 -22.89 -16.74
N LYS A 86 1.41 -23.22 -17.40
CA LYS A 86 2.64 -23.67 -16.75
C LYS A 86 3.19 -22.57 -15.83
N VAL A 87 3.30 -21.35 -16.32
CA VAL A 87 3.80 -20.20 -15.56
C VAL A 87 2.86 -19.83 -14.42
N GLN A 88 1.55 -19.77 -14.68
CA GLN A 88 0.55 -19.49 -13.66
C GLN A 88 0.59 -20.47 -12.48
N ASN A 89 0.93 -21.73 -12.72
CA ASN A 89 0.99 -22.79 -11.71
C ASN A 89 2.39 -23.00 -11.11
N SER A 90 3.39 -22.25 -11.56
CA SER A 90 4.76 -22.34 -11.04
C SER A 90 4.86 -21.85 -9.60
N SER A 91 5.95 -22.24 -8.92
CA SER A 91 6.28 -21.72 -7.58
C SER A 91 6.53 -20.21 -7.60
N PHE A 92 7.09 -19.68 -8.69
CA PHE A 92 7.36 -18.26 -8.87
C PHE A 92 6.10 -17.40 -8.94
N ALA A 93 4.97 -17.99 -9.36
CA ALA A 93 3.68 -17.30 -9.43
C ALA A 93 2.87 -17.38 -8.12
N LYS A 94 3.37 -18.05 -7.09
CA LYS A 94 2.63 -18.27 -5.83
C LYS A 94 2.21 -16.95 -5.17
N ASP A 95 3.13 -16.02 -5.04
CA ASP A 95 2.87 -14.76 -4.31
C ASP A 95 1.91 -13.87 -5.11
N VAL A 96 2.02 -13.84 -6.44
CA VAL A 96 1.06 -13.13 -7.29
C VAL A 96 -0.35 -13.72 -7.16
N ARG A 97 -0.48 -15.06 -7.12
CA ARG A 97 -1.80 -15.70 -6.90
C ARG A 97 -2.40 -15.35 -5.54
N VAL A 98 -1.56 -15.36 -4.49
CA VAL A 98 -1.97 -14.99 -3.13
C VAL A 98 -2.44 -13.54 -3.08
N GLU A 99 -1.68 -12.64 -3.70
CA GLU A 99 -2.00 -11.21 -3.75
C GLU A 99 -3.31 -10.94 -4.50
N ILE A 100 -3.49 -11.52 -5.69
CA ILE A 100 -4.75 -11.40 -6.44
C ILE A 100 -5.93 -11.90 -5.58
N ALA A 101 -5.79 -13.08 -4.96
CA ALA A 101 -6.84 -13.63 -4.12
C ALA A 101 -7.14 -12.75 -2.89
N ALA A 102 -6.11 -12.16 -2.27
CA ALA A 102 -6.26 -11.24 -1.15
C ALA A 102 -7.00 -9.95 -1.55
N ARG A 103 -6.59 -9.33 -2.67
CA ARG A 103 -7.24 -8.11 -3.18
C ARG A 103 -8.69 -8.34 -3.60
N ILE A 104 -9.02 -9.49 -4.20
CA ILE A 104 -10.40 -9.84 -4.53
C ILE A 104 -11.27 -9.90 -3.27
N ARG A 105 -10.74 -10.46 -2.18
CA ARG A 105 -11.49 -10.63 -0.92
C ARG A 105 -11.83 -9.33 -0.20
N VAL A 106 -11.11 -8.24 -0.51
CA VAL A 106 -11.30 -6.93 0.15
C VAL A 106 -11.87 -5.87 -0.78
N GLN A 107 -12.41 -6.29 -1.94
CA GLN A 107 -13.06 -5.35 -2.85
C GLN A 107 -14.31 -4.72 -2.21
N PRO A 108 -14.68 -3.49 -2.60
CA PRO A 108 -15.92 -2.86 -2.17
C PRO A 108 -17.13 -3.76 -2.38
N GLY A 109 -17.97 -3.89 -1.35
CA GLY A 109 -19.13 -4.76 -1.36
C GLY A 109 -18.88 -6.22 -0.91
N MET A 110 -17.61 -6.63 -0.74
CA MET A 110 -17.28 -7.93 -0.17
C MET A 110 -17.31 -7.86 1.36
N PRO A 111 -17.71 -8.95 2.04
CA PRO A 111 -17.58 -9.03 3.50
C PRO A 111 -16.10 -8.90 3.90
N ALA A 112 -15.81 -7.98 4.82
CA ALA A 112 -14.45 -7.85 5.36
C ALA A 112 -13.99 -9.17 6.00
N PRO A 113 -12.77 -9.65 5.74
CA PRO A 113 -12.22 -10.82 6.41
C PRO A 113 -12.17 -10.58 7.92
N ASP A 114 -12.69 -11.54 8.70
CA ASP A 114 -12.61 -11.47 10.15
C ASP A 114 -11.19 -11.79 10.65
N PHE A 115 -10.81 -11.14 11.74
CA PHE A 115 -9.54 -11.39 12.44
C PHE A 115 -9.73 -11.15 13.92
N THR A 116 -8.86 -11.75 14.74
CA THR A 116 -8.81 -11.53 16.18
C THR A 116 -7.39 -11.17 16.57
N LEU A 117 -7.20 -10.00 17.18
CA LEU A 117 -5.90 -9.49 17.61
C LEU A 117 -5.93 -9.14 19.10
N GLU A 118 -4.74 -8.99 19.69
CA GLU A 118 -4.57 -8.58 21.07
C GLU A 118 -4.66 -7.06 21.19
N THR A 119 -5.39 -6.58 22.16
CA THR A 119 -5.48 -5.16 22.53
C THR A 119 -4.31 -4.75 23.45
N PRO A 120 -4.09 -3.45 23.70
CA PRO A 120 -3.00 -2.98 24.56
C PRO A 120 -3.01 -3.58 25.97
N ASP A 121 -4.20 -3.83 26.53
CA ASP A 121 -4.39 -4.43 27.87
C ASP A 121 -4.27 -5.96 27.87
N GLY A 122 -3.99 -6.60 26.72
CA GLY A 122 -3.80 -8.04 26.57
C GLY A 122 -5.10 -8.84 26.36
N THR A 123 -6.25 -8.18 26.29
CA THR A 123 -7.49 -8.85 25.88
C THR A 123 -7.53 -9.11 24.39
N LYS A 124 -8.47 -9.91 23.91
CA LYS A 124 -8.64 -10.16 22.47
C LYS A 124 -9.86 -9.43 21.96
N LEU A 125 -9.72 -8.86 20.77
CA LEU A 125 -10.79 -8.19 20.04
C LEU A 125 -10.84 -8.75 18.61
N SER A 126 -12.04 -9.12 18.17
CA SER A 126 -12.31 -9.55 16.80
C SER A 126 -13.02 -8.42 16.04
N LEU A 127 -12.76 -8.31 14.73
CA LEU A 127 -13.51 -7.36 13.90
C LEU A 127 -15.03 -7.65 13.97
N SER A 128 -15.40 -8.91 14.04
CA SER A 128 -16.80 -9.34 14.18
C SER A 128 -17.49 -8.88 15.47
N ASP A 129 -16.76 -8.54 16.54
CA ASP A 129 -17.32 -7.99 17.77
C ASP A 129 -17.90 -6.58 17.56
N LEU A 130 -17.49 -5.90 16.49
CA LEU A 130 -17.96 -4.56 16.12
C LEU A 130 -19.15 -4.58 15.14
N ARG A 131 -19.75 -5.74 14.88
CA ARG A 131 -20.91 -5.84 13.99
C ARG A 131 -22.04 -4.94 14.44
N GLY A 132 -22.76 -4.35 13.47
CA GLY A 132 -23.82 -3.36 13.72
C GLY A 132 -23.31 -1.92 13.81
N LYS A 133 -21.99 -1.71 13.71
CA LYS A 133 -21.37 -0.40 13.62
C LYS A 133 -20.76 -0.17 12.23
N TYR A 134 -20.58 1.09 11.86
CA TYR A 134 -19.68 1.48 10.77
C TYR A 134 -18.27 1.52 11.32
N VAL A 135 -17.38 0.66 10.82
CA VAL A 135 -16.00 0.53 11.34
C VAL A 135 -15.02 1.12 10.34
N ILE A 136 -14.23 2.09 10.79
CA ILE A 136 -13.04 2.58 10.09
C ILE A 136 -11.86 1.74 10.59
N LEU A 137 -11.24 0.97 9.69
CA LEU A 137 -9.99 0.25 9.96
C LEU A 137 -8.82 1.17 9.60
N ASP A 138 -8.03 1.54 10.61
CA ASP A 138 -6.83 2.35 10.45
C ASP A 138 -5.59 1.48 10.64
N PHE A 139 -4.86 1.19 9.56
CA PHE A 139 -3.61 0.43 9.60
C PHE A 139 -2.43 1.36 9.80
N TRP A 140 -1.77 1.26 10.93
CA TRP A 140 -0.69 2.16 11.33
C TRP A 140 0.51 1.44 11.97
N ALA A 141 1.54 2.21 12.34
CA ALA A 141 2.66 1.74 13.15
C ALA A 141 3.29 2.89 13.93
N SER A 142 3.99 2.57 15.02
CA SER A 142 4.70 3.54 15.87
C SER A 142 5.72 4.39 15.10
N TRP A 143 6.35 3.82 14.08
CA TRP A 143 7.32 4.46 13.19
C TRP A 143 6.68 5.17 11.98
N CYS A 144 5.36 4.99 11.76
CA CYS A 144 4.65 5.63 10.65
C CYS A 144 4.29 7.08 11.00
N ARG A 145 5.17 8.00 10.73
CA ARG A 145 4.99 9.42 11.03
C ARG A 145 3.73 10.03 10.38
N PRO A 146 3.43 9.78 9.08
CA PRO A 146 2.19 10.27 8.47
C PRO A 146 0.94 9.70 9.12
N CYS A 147 0.94 8.40 9.49
CA CYS A 147 -0.20 7.78 10.17
C CYS A 147 -0.49 8.47 11.52
N ARG A 148 0.55 8.68 12.32
CA ARG A 148 0.42 9.35 13.62
C ARG A 148 -0.03 10.81 13.49
N ALA A 149 0.38 11.49 12.42
CA ALA A 149 -0.04 12.85 12.13
C ALA A 149 -1.55 12.97 11.84
N SER A 150 -2.24 11.90 11.45
CA SER A 150 -3.69 11.88 11.21
C SER A 150 -4.53 11.67 12.50
N PHE A 151 -3.92 11.22 13.61
CA PHE A 151 -4.65 10.90 14.85
C PHE A 151 -5.47 12.04 15.42
N PRO A 152 -5.00 13.31 15.44
CA PRO A 152 -5.84 14.41 15.91
C PRO A 152 -7.15 14.57 15.13
N GLU A 153 -7.11 14.32 13.81
CA GLU A 153 -8.33 14.38 12.98
C GLU A 153 -9.22 13.15 13.22
N MET A 154 -8.62 11.94 13.33
CA MET A 154 -9.36 10.72 13.67
C MET A 154 -10.08 10.85 15.01
N LYS A 155 -9.47 11.49 16.02
CA LYS A 155 -10.11 11.75 17.32
C LYS A 155 -11.31 12.69 17.20
N LYS A 156 -11.23 13.73 16.35
CA LYS A 156 -12.38 14.62 16.10
C LYS A 156 -13.52 13.85 15.44
N LEU A 157 -13.22 13.05 14.42
CA LEU A 157 -14.21 12.19 13.76
C LEU A 157 -14.85 11.21 14.76
N TYR A 158 -14.06 10.58 15.61
CA TYR A 158 -14.56 9.69 16.63
C TYR A 158 -15.50 10.41 17.60
N ALA A 159 -15.11 11.57 18.12
CA ALA A 159 -15.93 12.35 19.03
C ALA A 159 -17.28 12.76 18.42
N GLU A 160 -17.31 13.06 17.12
CA GLU A 160 -18.52 13.48 16.40
C GLU A 160 -19.44 12.31 16.06
N TYR A 161 -18.87 11.16 15.64
CA TYR A 161 -19.64 10.08 15.01
C TYR A 161 -19.80 8.82 15.85
N HIS A 162 -19.04 8.65 16.94
CA HIS A 162 -19.14 7.45 17.78
C HIS A 162 -20.56 7.19 18.28
N LYS A 163 -21.24 8.23 18.78
CA LYS A 163 -22.65 8.13 19.24
C LYS A 163 -23.64 7.87 18.11
N LYS A 164 -23.22 8.02 16.85
CA LYS A 164 -24.02 7.74 15.65
C LYS A 164 -23.73 6.33 15.09
N GLY A 165 -22.99 5.50 15.84
CA GLY A 165 -22.71 4.11 15.46
C GLY A 165 -21.43 3.92 14.66
N VAL A 166 -20.52 4.89 14.62
CA VAL A 166 -19.20 4.75 13.99
C VAL A 166 -18.18 4.32 15.05
N GLU A 167 -17.30 3.39 14.67
CA GLU A 167 -16.16 2.95 15.45
C GLU A 167 -14.87 3.12 14.66
N ILE A 168 -13.76 3.40 15.33
CA ILE A 168 -12.42 3.44 14.70
C ILE A 168 -11.58 2.36 15.36
N LEU A 169 -11.10 1.42 14.56
CA LEU A 169 -10.23 0.33 15.01
C LEU A 169 -8.84 0.50 14.41
N GLY A 170 -7.88 0.95 15.23
CA GLY A 170 -6.48 1.00 14.87
C GLY A 170 -5.86 -0.40 14.91
N VAL A 171 -5.25 -0.82 13.80
CA VAL A 171 -4.51 -2.08 13.68
C VAL A 171 -3.05 -1.77 13.41
N THR A 172 -2.18 -2.11 14.37
CA THR A 172 -0.74 -1.89 14.19
C THR A 172 -0.04 -3.11 13.58
N ASN A 173 0.98 -2.85 12.76
CA ASN A 173 1.92 -3.88 12.30
C ASN A 173 3.29 -3.80 12.97
N ASP A 174 3.37 -3.17 14.16
CA ASP A 174 4.59 -3.13 14.95
C ASP A 174 5.07 -4.54 15.33
N SER A 175 6.33 -4.82 15.08
CA SER A 175 6.96 -6.07 15.49
C SER A 175 7.34 -6.11 16.99
N ARG A 176 7.40 -4.94 17.63
CA ARG A 176 7.73 -4.78 19.04
C ARG A 176 6.60 -4.13 19.82
N LYS A 177 5.97 -4.88 20.72
CA LYS A 177 4.84 -4.40 21.54
C LYS A 177 5.17 -3.12 22.31
N ASN A 178 6.39 -2.99 22.82
CA ASN A 178 6.80 -1.81 23.61
C ASN A 178 6.79 -0.52 22.78
N ASP A 179 7.17 -0.58 21.50
CA ASP A 179 7.15 0.60 20.63
C ASP A 179 5.71 1.05 20.34
N TRP A 180 4.83 0.08 20.11
CA TRP A 180 3.39 0.31 19.96
C TRP A 180 2.79 0.99 21.21
N LEU A 181 3.00 0.39 22.42
CA LEU A 181 2.47 0.94 23.66
C LEU A 181 3.00 2.36 23.94
N LYS A 182 4.30 2.58 23.69
CA LYS A 182 4.89 3.91 23.83
C LYS A 182 4.27 4.94 22.89
N ALA A 183 4.04 4.58 21.63
CA ALA A 183 3.38 5.47 20.68
C ALA A 183 1.93 5.81 21.07
N LEU A 184 1.18 4.83 21.63
CA LEU A 184 -0.15 5.08 22.19
C LEU A 184 -0.13 6.07 23.36
N GLU A 185 0.88 6.00 24.24
CA GLU A 185 1.06 6.94 25.36
C GLU A 185 1.39 8.35 24.86
N GLU A 186 2.24 8.45 23.83
CA GLU A 186 2.66 9.74 23.26
C GLU A 186 1.53 10.46 22.53
N ASP A 187 0.66 9.71 21.86
CA ASP A 187 -0.37 10.28 20.96
C ASP A 187 -1.76 10.42 21.60
N GLN A 188 -1.94 10.20 22.90
CA GLN A 188 -3.20 10.16 23.69
C GLN A 188 -4.40 10.91 23.13
#